data_9f28bbcc859b109bacf3209b39030d2b
#
_entry.id   9f28bbcc859b109bacf3209b39030d2b
#
_cell.length_a   1.000
_cell.length_b   1.000
_cell.length_c   1.000
_cell.angle_alpha   90.00
_cell.angle_beta   90.00
_cell.angle_gamma   90.00
#
_symmetry.space_group_name_H-M   'P 1'
#
loop_
_entity.id
_entity.type
_entity.pdbx_description
1 polymer ?
#
loop_
_entity_poly.entity_id
_entity_poly.type
_entity_poly.pdbx_seq_one_letter_code
_entity_poly.pdbx_strand_id
1 'polypeptide(L)'
;AKAEESLTSLLLTIPNVPYDLVPEGGSAEDNLVVKIGNWANQPMLDKLAAEGTIALRDWDTATDEQLSTVNCQLSTAKLPHWELAKKYNLIDFDLGVKISGAGFPVYIGMGARLQRALINFFLAEANKAGYTEIMPPTVVNEASGYGTGQLPDKEGQMYHCQLDNLYLIPTAEVPVTNIYRDV
;
A
#
# COMPACT_ATOMS: atom_id res chain seq x y z
N ALA A 1 -31.32 21.34 -10.99
CA ALA A 1 -31.44 20.33 -9.93
C ALA A 1 -31.28 18.89 -10.50
N LYS A 2 -32.37 18.30 -11.07
CA LYS A 2 -32.37 16.89 -11.48
C LYS A 2 -31.38 16.57 -12.62
N ALA A 3 -31.20 17.48 -13.58
CA ALA A 3 -30.22 17.35 -14.66
C ALA A 3 -28.78 17.52 -14.17
N GLU A 4 -28.55 18.39 -13.23
CA GLU A 4 -27.25 18.60 -12.58
C GLU A 4 -26.84 17.38 -11.75
N GLU A 5 -27.77 16.81 -10.98
CA GLU A 5 -27.59 15.59 -10.24
C GLU A 5 -27.20 14.41 -11.15
N SER A 6 -27.92 14.26 -12.27
CA SER A 6 -27.62 13.22 -13.26
C SER A 6 -26.26 13.44 -13.92
N LEU A 7 -25.91 14.70 -14.24
CA LEU A 7 -24.61 15.04 -14.80
C LEU A 7 -23.47 14.75 -13.81
N THR A 8 -23.61 15.18 -12.57
CA THR A 8 -22.62 14.92 -11.51
C THR A 8 -22.42 13.42 -11.30
N SER A 9 -23.48 12.65 -11.21
CA SER A 9 -23.42 11.19 -11.07
C SER A 9 -22.71 10.54 -12.26
N LEU A 10 -22.92 11.02 -13.49
CA LEU A 10 -22.24 10.53 -14.68
C LEU A 10 -20.74 10.90 -14.65
N LEU A 11 -20.40 12.15 -14.33
CA LEU A 11 -19.02 12.61 -14.28
C LEU A 11 -18.17 11.85 -13.27
N LEU A 12 -18.74 11.48 -12.12
CA LEU A 12 -18.07 10.66 -11.10
C LEU A 12 -17.73 9.23 -11.58
N THR A 13 -18.33 8.77 -12.66
CA THR A 13 -18.04 7.44 -13.25
C THR A 13 -16.99 7.46 -14.34
N ILE A 14 -16.61 8.63 -14.84
CA ILE A 14 -15.66 8.77 -15.95
C ILE A 14 -14.24 8.79 -15.39
N PRO A 15 -13.35 7.88 -15.81
CA PRO A 15 -11.94 7.92 -15.42
C PRO A 15 -11.25 9.16 -15.98
N ASN A 16 -10.16 9.58 -15.33
CA ASN A 16 -9.32 10.65 -15.82
C ASN A 16 -8.68 10.25 -17.18
N VAL A 17 -8.46 11.23 -18.03
CA VAL A 17 -7.71 11.03 -19.26
C VAL A 17 -6.25 10.77 -18.91
N PRO A 18 -5.66 9.64 -19.33
CA PRO A 18 -4.24 9.38 -19.09
C PRO A 18 -3.37 10.38 -19.84
N TYR A 19 -2.16 10.61 -19.33
CA TYR A 19 -1.17 11.43 -19.99
C TYR A 19 -0.67 10.75 -21.28
N ASP A 20 -0.36 11.52 -22.32
CA ASP A 20 -0.04 11.03 -23.68
C ASP A 20 1.14 10.03 -23.75
N LEU A 21 2.04 10.05 -22.74
CA LEU A 21 3.16 9.11 -22.64
C LEU A 21 2.81 7.78 -21.92
N VAL A 22 1.58 7.65 -21.42
CA VAL A 22 1.16 6.39 -20.79
C VAL A 22 0.85 5.39 -21.89
N PRO A 23 1.52 4.22 -21.93
CA PRO A 23 1.25 3.20 -22.94
C PRO A 23 -0.17 2.64 -22.77
N GLU A 24 -0.79 2.27 -23.89
CA GLU A 24 -2.04 1.54 -23.86
C GLU A 24 -1.79 0.12 -23.34
N GLY A 25 -2.63 -0.33 -22.41
CA GLY A 25 -2.55 -1.68 -21.84
C GLY A 25 -3.84 -2.09 -21.16
N GLY A 26 -4.04 -3.39 -21.01
CA GLY A 26 -5.20 -3.99 -20.36
C GLY A 26 -4.89 -4.57 -18.97
N SER A 27 -3.61 -4.69 -18.64
CA SER A 27 -3.17 -5.32 -17.39
C SER A 27 -1.82 -4.76 -16.92
N ALA A 28 -1.39 -5.16 -15.74
CA ALA A 28 -0.10 -4.76 -15.16
C ALA A 28 1.11 -5.29 -15.98
N GLU A 29 0.93 -6.37 -16.73
CA GLU A 29 1.98 -6.92 -17.59
C GLU A 29 2.29 -6.02 -18.80
N ASP A 30 1.36 -5.15 -19.18
CA ASP A 30 1.53 -4.20 -20.28
C ASP A 30 2.31 -2.94 -19.86
N ASN A 31 2.62 -2.79 -18.56
CA ASN A 31 3.34 -1.63 -18.05
C ASN A 31 4.79 -1.59 -18.55
N LEU A 32 5.18 -0.45 -19.11
CA LEU A 32 6.57 -0.19 -19.50
C LEU A 32 7.43 0.06 -18.25
N VAL A 33 8.47 -0.75 -18.06
CA VAL A 33 9.46 -0.50 -17.01
C VAL A 33 10.34 0.66 -17.42
N VAL A 34 10.13 1.83 -16.84
CA VAL A 34 10.87 3.07 -17.17
C VAL A 34 12.23 3.10 -16.50
N LYS A 35 12.35 2.62 -15.27
CA LYS A 35 13.58 2.63 -14.49
C LYS A 35 13.55 1.58 -13.39
N ILE A 36 14.65 0.86 -13.25
CA ILE A 36 14.90 0.01 -12.10
C ILE A 36 15.93 0.69 -11.22
N GLY A 37 15.56 1.05 -10.00
CA GLY A 37 16.46 1.71 -9.05
C GLY A 37 17.37 0.71 -8.32
N ASN A 38 18.63 1.08 -8.11
CA ASN A 38 19.47 0.41 -7.13
C ASN A 38 19.10 0.93 -5.74
N TRP A 39 18.20 0.21 -5.05
CA TRP A 39 17.66 0.58 -3.73
C TRP A 39 18.51 0.08 -2.56
N ALA A 40 19.57 -0.67 -2.85
CA ALA A 40 20.38 -1.26 -1.81
C ALA A 40 21.74 -0.59 -1.71
N ASN A 41 22.23 -0.43 -0.48
CA ASN A 41 23.58 0.03 -0.18
C ASN A 41 24.58 -1.00 -0.72
N GLN A 42 25.41 -0.63 -1.70
CA GLN A 42 26.37 -1.54 -2.35
C GLN A 42 27.26 -2.30 -1.36
N PRO A 43 27.86 -1.69 -0.33
CA PRO A 43 28.65 -2.42 0.67
C PRO A 43 27.85 -3.47 1.44
N MET A 44 26.56 -3.23 1.68
CA MET A 44 25.70 -4.22 2.31
C MET A 44 25.36 -5.37 1.37
N LEU A 45 25.15 -5.09 0.08
CA LEU A 45 24.91 -6.11 -0.94
C LEU A 45 26.16 -7.00 -1.12
N ASP A 46 27.34 -6.41 -1.20
CA ASP A 46 28.60 -7.13 -1.34
C ASP A 46 28.83 -8.09 -0.16
N LYS A 47 28.51 -7.62 1.06
CA LYS A 47 28.56 -8.46 2.26
C LYS A 47 27.58 -9.64 2.18
N LEU A 48 26.32 -9.38 1.82
CA LEU A 48 25.29 -10.40 1.71
C LEU A 48 25.59 -11.40 0.58
N ALA A 49 26.22 -10.96 -0.51
CA ALA A 49 26.69 -11.83 -1.59
C ALA A 49 27.86 -12.71 -1.15
N ALA A 50 28.82 -12.14 -0.43
CA ALA A 50 29.95 -12.89 0.12
C ALA A 50 29.52 -13.96 1.13
N GLU A 51 28.42 -13.69 1.87
CA GLU A 51 27.77 -14.65 2.79
C GLU A 51 26.88 -15.67 2.06
N GLY A 52 26.79 -15.61 0.72
CA GLY A 52 25.93 -16.50 -0.08
C GLY A 52 24.42 -16.24 0.10
N THR A 53 24.05 -15.12 0.71
CA THR A 53 22.65 -14.79 1.04
C THR A 53 21.89 -14.23 -0.15
N ILE A 54 22.57 -13.53 -1.07
CA ILE A 54 22.01 -12.98 -2.32
C ILE A 54 23.01 -13.14 -3.46
N ALA A 55 22.50 -13.24 -4.70
CA ALA A 55 23.30 -13.07 -5.90
C ALA A 55 23.25 -11.60 -6.31
N LEU A 56 24.41 -10.94 -6.38
CA LEU A 56 24.53 -9.60 -6.93
C LEU A 56 24.35 -9.63 -8.44
N ARG A 57 23.57 -8.68 -8.95
CA ARG A 57 23.43 -8.43 -10.39
C ARG A 57 23.60 -6.95 -10.66
N ASP A 58 24.20 -6.66 -11.79
CA ASP A 58 24.29 -5.29 -12.31
C ASP A 58 22.96 -4.94 -12.99
N TRP A 59 22.14 -4.17 -12.29
CA TRP A 59 20.80 -3.78 -12.72
C TRP A 59 20.84 -2.74 -13.84
N ASP A 60 21.91 -1.97 -13.95
CA ASP A 60 22.02 -0.91 -14.97
C ASP A 60 22.31 -1.49 -16.36
N THR A 61 22.78 -2.75 -16.42
CA THR A 61 23.10 -3.45 -17.69
C THR A 61 22.20 -4.66 -17.96
N ALA A 62 21.23 -4.93 -17.07
CA ALA A 62 20.35 -6.08 -17.20
C ALA A 62 19.40 -5.95 -18.41
N THR A 63 19.30 -7.01 -19.23
CA THR A 63 18.33 -7.09 -20.33
C THR A 63 16.93 -7.45 -19.81
N ASP A 64 15.87 -7.16 -20.60
CA ASP A 64 14.49 -7.48 -20.25
C ASP A 64 14.29 -8.96 -19.90
N GLU A 65 15.01 -9.85 -20.58
CA GLU A 65 14.96 -11.28 -20.31
C GLU A 65 15.63 -11.65 -18.97
N GLN A 66 16.68 -10.92 -18.57
CA GLN A 66 17.31 -11.06 -17.27
C GLN A 66 16.46 -10.48 -16.14
N LEU A 67 15.70 -9.41 -16.40
CA LEU A 67 14.79 -8.79 -15.46
C LEU A 67 13.59 -9.70 -15.13
N SER A 68 13.01 -10.38 -16.10
CA SER A 68 11.92 -11.33 -15.89
C SER A 68 12.34 -12.55 -15.05
N THR A 69 13.59 -13.02 -15.23
CA THR A 69 14.18 -14.11 -14.43
C THR A 69 14.53 -13.68 -13.00
N VAL A 70 14.83 -12.41 -12.78
CA VAL A 70 15.18 -11.86 -11.45
C VAL A 70 13.98 -11.85 -10.51
N ASN A 71 12.81 -11.47 -10.97
CA ASN A 71 11.59 -11.54 -10.17
C ASN A 71 11.32 -12.97 -9.65
N CYS A 72 11.66 -13.99 -10.44
CA CYS A 72 11.55 -15.38 -10.03
C CYS A 72 12.66 -15.83 -9.05
N GLN A 73 13.88 -15.33 -9.20
CA GLN A 73 15.03 -15.74 -8.37
C GLN A 73 15.14 -15.01 -7.04
N LEU A 74 14.66 -13.76 -6.94
CA LEU A 74 14.54 -13.05 -5.66
C LEU A 74 13.55 -13.72 -4.72
N SER A 75 12.54 -14.39 -5.26
CA SER A 75 11.58 -15.14 -4.46
C SER A 75 12.09 -16.50 -3.97
N THR A 76 13.10 -17.09 -4.63
CA THR A 76 13.60 -18.44 -4.29
C THR A 76 14.72 -18.45 -3.26
N ALA A 77 15.46 -17.36 -3.07
CA ALA A 77 16.58 -17.30 -2.14
C ALA A 77 16.21 -16.95 -0.70
N LYS A 78 14.98 -16.48 -0.43
CA LYS A 78 14.52 -16.05 0.91
C LYS A 78 13.12 -16.54 1.17
N LEU A 79 12.85 -16.90 2.43
CA LEU A 79 11.49 -17.20 2.87
C LEU A 79 10.61 -15.95 2.72
N PRO A 80 9.45 -16.05 2.10
CA PRO A 80 8.52 -14.94 2.03
C PRO A 80 8.01 -14.55 3.42
N HIS A 81 7.51 -13.32 3.55
CA HIS A 81 7.13 -12.77 4.85
C HIS A 81 6.09 -13.62 5.62
N TRP A 82 5.18 -14.28 4.94
CA TRP A 82 4.19 -15.17 5.57
C TRP A 82 4.83 -16.44 6.17
N GLU A 83 5.87 -17.00 5.55
CA GLU A 83 6.62 -18.13 6.11
C GLU A 83 7.49 -17.69 7.29
N LEU A 84 8.10 -16.50 7.21
CA LEU A 84 8.83 -15.90 8.33
C LEU A 84 7.89 -15.61 9.50
N ALA A 85 6.71 -15.05 9.23
CA ALA A 85 5.69 -14.78 10.24
C ALA A 85 5.28 -16.06 10.96
N LYS A 86 5.06 -17.15 10.23
CA LYS A 86 4.74 -18.47 10.78
C LYS A 86 5.92 -19.08 11.53
N LYS A 87 7.11 -19.07 10.95
CA LYS A 87 8.33 -19.65 11.54
C LYS A 87 8.65 -19.03 12.92
N TYR A 88 8.47 -17.73 13.07
CA TYR A 88 8.77 -17.00 14.29
C TYR A 88 7.53 -16.68 15.14
N ASN A 89 6.37 -17.20 14.77
CA ASN A 89 5.09 -16.96 15.44
C ASN A 89 4.81 -15.47 15.67
N LEU A 90 4.96 -14.66 14.60
CA LEU A 90 4.79 -13.21 14.66
C LEU A 90 3.38 -12.77 14.30
N ILE A 91 2.73 -13.48 13.38
CA ILE A 91 1.39 -13.19 12.86
C ILE A 91 0.63 -14.51 12.73
N ASP A 92 -0.59 -14.53 13.25
CA ASP A 92 -1.53 -15.64 13.09
C ASP A 92 -2.67 -15.22 12.17
N PHE A 93 -2.69 -15.76 10.98
CA PHE A 93 -3.73 -15.49 9.99
C PHE A 93 -4.99 -16.30 10.25
N ASP A 94 -4.88 -17.51 10.83
CA ASP A 94 -6.03 -18.37 11.10
C ASP A 94 -6.90 -17.77 12.23
N LEU A 95 -6.28 -17.18 13.24
CA LEU A 95 -6.99 -16.41 14.27
C LEU A 95 -7.67 -15.18 13.66
N GLY A 96 -7.02 -14.49 12.72
CA GLY A 96 -7.61 -13.36 12.02
C GLY A 96 -8.88 -13.75 11.25
N VAL A 97 -8.82 -14.84 10.51
CA VAL A 97 -9.98 -15.41 9.82
C VAL A 97 -11.10 -15.78 10.78
N LYS A 98 -10.76 -16.39 11.92
CA LYS A 98 -11.73 -16.79 12.95
C LYS A 98 -12.46 -15.59 13.58
N ILE A 99 -11.77 -14.46 13.75
CA ILE A 99 -12.32 -13.29 14.45
C ILE A 99 -13.08 -12.38 13.49
N SER A 100 -12.53 -12.14 12.30
CA SER A 100 -13.01 -11.07 11.40
C SER A 100 -13.23 -11.51 9.95
N GLY A 101 -12.62 -12.61 9.51
CA GLY A 101 -12.69 -13.10 8.15
C GLY A 101 -11.35 -13.03 7.41
N ALA A 102 -11.37 -13.38 6.11
CA ALA A 102 -10.16 -13.40 5.29
C ALA A 102 -9.49 -12.03 5.19
N GLY A 103 -8.17 -12.01 5.22
CA GLY A 103 -7.37 -10.79 5.09
C GLY A 103 -7.06 -10.07 6.42
N PHE A 104 -7.61 -10.51 7.53
CA PHE A 104 -7.32 -9.91 8.85
C PHE A 104 -6.21 -10.69 9.58
N PRO A 105 -5.04 -10.06 9.86
CA PRO A 105 -3.97 -10.69 10.63
C PRO A 105 -4.12 -10.44 12.13
N VAL A 106 -3.67 -11.38 12.95
CA VAL A 106 -3.47 -11.17 14.38
C VAL A 106 -1.97 -11.16 14.69
N TYR A 107 -1.44 -10.03 15.11
CA TYR A 107 -0.04 -9.91 15.53
C TYR A 107 0.14 -10.47 16.94
N ILE A 108 1.15 -11.32 17.14
CA ILE A 108 1.37 -12.02 18.40
C ILE A 108 2.76 -11.71 18.95
N GLY A 109 2.85 -11.53 20.27
CA GLY A 109 4.11 -11.44 21.00
C GLY A 109 5.11 -10.46 20.41
N MET A 110 6.22 -10.98 19.88
CA MET A 110 7.28 -10.17 19.25
C MET A 110 6.80 -9.49 17.97
N GLY A 111 5.86 -10.07 17.21
CA GLY A 111 5.27 -9.46 16.04
C GLY A 111 4.51 -8.17 16.38
N ALA A 112 3.67 -8.20 17.42
CA ALA A 112 2.96 -7.01 17.88
C ALA A 112 3.92 -5.94 18.42
N ARG A 113 5.00 -6.35 19.11
CA ARG A 113 6.03 -5.42 19.58
C ARG A 113 6.80 -4.78 18.45
N LEU A 114 7.15 -5.55 17.41
CA LEU A 114 7.85 -5.06 16.22
C LEU A 114 6.99 -4.05 15.46
N GLN A 115 5.70 -4.33 15.25
CA GLN A 115 4.79 -3.40 14.61
C GLN A 115 4.75 -2.04 15.33
N ARG A 116 4.58 -2.04 16.66
CA ARG A 116 4.60 -0.79 17.45
C ARG A 116 5.94 -0.07 17.39
N ALA A 117 7.05 -0.82 17.42
CA ALA A 117 8.38 -0.25 17.32
C ALA A 117 8.61 0.44 15.97
N LEU A 118 8.14 -0.15 14.87
CA LEU A 118 8.21 0.44 13.54
C LEU A 118 7.35 1.70 13.44
N ILE A 119 6.14 1.70 13.97
CA ILE A 119 5.27 2.89 14.01
C ILE A 119 5.99 4.02 14.77
N ASN A 120 6.50 3.75 15.97
CA ASN A 120 7.21 4.74 16.77
C ASN A 120 8.47 5.27 16.05
N PHE A 121 9.20 4.39 15.38
CA PHE A 121 10.37 4.79 14.59
C PHE A 121 10.01 5.74 13.47
N PHE A 122 8.99 5.41 12.65
CA PHE A 122 8.57 6.27 11.55
C PHE A 122 8.04 7.62 12.03
N LEU A 123 7.26 7.66 13.10
CA LEU A 123 6.78 8.91 13.69
C LEU A 123 7.94 9.76 14.25
N ALA A 124 8.91 9.13 14.91
CA ALA A 124 10.08 9.84 15.42
C ALA A 124 10.94 10.44 14.28
N GLU A 125 11.15 9.70 13.19
CA GLU A 125 11.89 10.22 12.03
C GLU A 125 11.12 11.33 11.30
N ALA A 126 9.79 11.20 11.15
CA ALA A 126 8.95 12.25 10.58
C ALA A 126 9.00 13.54 11.42
N ASN A 127 8.90 13.43 12.74
CA ASN A 127 9.03 14.58 13.66
C ASN A 127 10.40 15.28 13.55
N LYS A 128 11.49 14.50 13.45
CA LYS A 128 12.84 15.07 13.21
C LYS A 128 12.93 15.82 11.87
N ALA A 129 12.20 15.36 10.86
CA ALA A 129 12.11 15.99 9.55
C ALA A 129 11.16 17.20 9.53
N GLY A 130 10.54 17.56 10.64
CA GLY A 130 9.67 18.73 10.77
C GLY A 130 8.22 18.50 10.39
N TYR A 131 7.78 17.25 10.21
CA TYR A 131 6.37 16.93 9.99
C TYR A 131 5.57 17.03 11.29
N THR A 132 4.33 17.48 11.19
CA THR A 132 3.38 17.50 12.30
C THR A 132 2.66 16.16 12.38
N GLU A 133 2.73 15.49 13.52
CA GLU A 133 1.98 14.27 13.77
C GLU A 133 0.51 14.57 13.96
N ILE A 134 -0.35 13.86 13.24
CA ILE A 134 -1.81 13.97 13.31
C ILE A 134 -2.40 12.58 13.51
N MET A 135 -3.31 12.43 14.47
CA MET A 135 -4.10 11.22 14.68
C MET A 135 -5.58 11.50 14.36
N PRO A 136 -6.01 11.28 13.12
CA PRO A 136 -7.37 11.55 12.71
C PRO A 136 -8.34 10.46 13.18
N PRO A 137 -9.67 10.71 13.14
CA PRO A 137 -10.67 9.67 13.34
C PRO A 137 -10.52 8.52 12.34
N THR A 138 -10.84 7.31 12.78
CA THR A 138 -10.84 6.11 11.92
C THR A 138 -12.13 5.95 11.11
N VAL A 139 -13.13 6.79 11.37
CA VAL A 139 -14.38 6.88 10.62
C VAL A 139 -14.56 8.28 10.08
N VAL A 140 -15.13 8.40 8.89
CA VAL A 140 -15.38 9.67 8.20
C VAL A 140 -16.79 9.74 7.68
N ASN A 141 -17.27 10.96 7.43
CA ASN A 141 -18.56 11.19 6.77
C ASN A 141 -18.44 10.97 5.24
N GLU A 142 -19.58 10.88 4.59
CA GLU A 142 -19.70 10.66 3.15
C GLU A 142 -18.97 11.74 2.32
N ALA A 143 -19.07 13.01 2.73
CA ALA A 143 -18.40 14.11 2.03
C ALA A 143 -16.87 13.96 1.99
N SER A 144 -16.26 13.38 3.05
CA SER A 144 -14.84 13.10 3.07
C SER A 144 -14.44 11.94 2.14
N GLY A 145 -15.32 10.95 1.99
CA GLY A 145 -15.13 9.87 1.02
C GLY A 145 -15.13 10.39 -0.43
N TYR A 146 -16.03 11.29 -0.76
CA TYR A 146 -16.03 11.97 -2.08
C TYR A 146 -14.84 12.90 -2.26
N GLY A 147 -14.42 13.60 -1.21
CA GLY A 147 -13.30 14.56 -1.27
C GLY A 147 -11.96 13.96 -1.68
N THR A 148 -11.78 12.65 -1.51
CA THR A 148 -10.57 11.91 -1.93
C THR A 148 -10.84 10.85 -2.99
N GLY A 149 -12.05 10.82 -3.57
CA GLY A 149 -12.40 9.90 -4.65
C GLY A 149 -12.60 8.43 -4.21
N GLN A 150 -12.74 8.17 -2.91
CA GLN A 150 -13.07 6.83 -2.41
C GLN A 150 -14.55 6.49 -2.62
N LEU A 151 -15.40 7.50 -2.70
CA LEU A 151 -16.79 7.38 -3.08
C LEU A 151 -17.01 7.98 -4.49
N PRO A 152 -17.89 7.43 -5.32
CA PRO A 152 -18.66 6.20 -5.06
C PRO A 152 -17.75 4.95 -5.03
N ASP A 153 -17.94 4.10 -4.00
CA ASP A 153 -17.14 2.89 -3.81
C ASP A 153 -17.50 1.82 -4.85
N LYS A 154 -16.78 1.83 -5.96
CA LYS A 154 -17.00 0.90 -7.09
C LYS A 154 -16.45 -0.50 -6.82
N GLU A 155 -15.50 -0.62 -5.90
CA GLU A 155 -14.75 -1.85 -5.64
C GLU A 155 -15.09 -2.49 -4.28
N GLY A 156 -15.99 -1.88 -3.50
CA GLY A 156 -16.38 -2.38 -2.19
C GLY A 156 -15.26 -2.32 -1.16
N GLN A 157 -14.42 -1.29 -1.21
CA GLN A 157 -13.23 -1.15 -0.36
C GLN A 157 -13.51 -0.50 0.99
N MET A 158 -14.67 0.15 1.14
CA MET A 158 -15.01 0.86 2.37
C MET A 158 -16.11 0.12 3.16
N TYR A 159 -15.87 -0.12 4.44
CA TYR A 159 -16.91 -0.56 5.36
C TYR A 159 -17.84 0.60 5.68
N HIS A 160 -19.13 0.44 5.43
CA HIS A 160 -20.14 1.43 5.69
C HIS A 160 -20.97 1.11 6.94
N CYS A 161 -20.93 1.99 7.93
CA CYS A 161 -21.80 1.95 9.10
C CYS A 161 -23.14 2.63 8.74
N GLN A 162 -24.09 1.84 8.23
CA GLN A 162 -25.33 2.38 7.65
C GLN A 162 -26.17 3.20 8.64
N LEU A 163 -26.21 2.82 9.91
CA LEU A 163 -27.03 3.49 10.92
C LEU A 163 -26.61 4.95 11.15
N ASP A 164 -25.30 5.19 11.15
CA ASP A 164 -24.74 6.52 11.45
C ASP A 164 -24.27 7.25 10.17
N ASN A 165 -24.37 6.61 9.00
CA ASN A 165 -23.84 7.07 7.73
C ASN A 165 -22.36 7.45 7.82
N LEU A 166 -21.56 6.60 8.47
CA LEU A 166 -20.10 6.74 8.61
C LEU A 166 -19.39 5.61 7.88
N TYR A 167 -18.21 5.92 7.38
CA TYR A 167 -17.35 4.99 6.64
C TYR A 167 -16.05 4.76 7.39
N LEU A 168 -15.64 3.50 7.57
CA LEU A 168 -14.30 3.21 8.05
C LEU A 168 -13.28 3.61 6.97
N ILE A 169 -12.24 4.31 7.37
CA ILE A 169 -11.21 4.77 6.44
C ILE A 169 -10.38 3.59 5.90
N PRO A 170 -10.19 3.46 4.58
CA PRO A 170 -9.28 2.46 4.01
C PRO A 170 -7.81 2.91 4.11
N THR A 171 -7.58 4.21 4.26
CA THR A 171 -6.27 4.86 4.34
C THR A 171 -6.34 6.16 5.13
N ALA A 172 -5.24 6.56 5.76
CA ALA A 172 -5.12 7.84 6.45
C ALA A 172 -5.25 9.05 5.51
N GLU A 173 -5.03 8.88 4.22
CA GLU A 173 -5.21 9.91 3.19
C GLU A 173 -6.60 10.54 3.25
N VAL A 174 -7.65 9.73 3.42
CA VAL A 174 -9.03 10.23 3.44
C VAL A 174 -9.24 11.29 4.52
N PRO A 175 -9.03 11.04 5.82
CA PRO A 175 -9.23 12.07 6.83
C PRO A 175 -8.20 13.19 6.75
N VAL A 176 -6.93 12.90 6.48
CA VAL A 176 -5.85 13.91 6.51
C VAL A 176 -6.02 14.92 5.38
N THR A 177 -6.29 14.49 4.16
CA THR A 177 -6.56 15.40 3.03
C THR A 177 -7.80 16.26 3.28
N ASN A 178 -8.84 15.68 3.85
CA ASN A 178 -10.09 16.42 4.13
C ASN A 178 -10.01 17.43 5.27
N ILE A 179 -8.92 17.45 6.06
CA ILE A 179 -8.65 18.57 6.99
C ILE A 179 -8.59 19.92 6.23
N TYR A 180 -8.11 19.88 4.98
CA TYR A 180 -7.94 21.07 4.14
C TYR A 180 -9.00 21.18 3.04
N ARG A 181 -10.09 20.41 3.12
CA ARG A 181 -11.22 20.56 2.21
C ARG A 181 -11.93 21.89 2.47
N ASP A 182 -12.26 22.62 1.40
CA ASP A 182 -12.99 23.90 1.42
C ASP A 182 -12.23 25.05 2.14
N VAL A 183 -10.89 24.98 2.22
CA VAL A 183 -10.03 26.00 2.83
C VAL A 183 -9.37 26.86 1.77
#